data_8e00d3de32cfc2fefc9fc51e9aff4cd9
#
_entry.id   8e00d3de32cfc2fefc9fc51e9aff4cd9
#
_cell.length_a   1.000
_cell.length_b   1.000
_cell.length_c   1.000
_cell.angle_alpha   90.00
_cell.angle_beta   90.00
_cell.angle_gamma   90.00
#
_symmetry.space_group_name_H-M   'P 1'
#
loop_
_entity.id
_entity.type
_entity.pdbx_description
1 polymer ?
#
loop_
_entity_poly.entity_id
_entity_poly.type
_entity_poly.pdbx_seq_one_letter_code
_entity_poly.pdbx_strand_id
1 'polypeptide(L)'
;MAPWPRLYPILFSIVLLIAFCVAHWGKRGFALSAFGDLAELGFLLVAATFMVRNAFASHGAARIFWLFSSAGIAFWIFGVAQWTEYEIVLRVSAPQTPVGDTLLFLKLVPLVAALAIEPQSQLTRRFRILGFLDFSFLLVYWFYCYAMWVIPYRFVVNEDGVYSFHFNTIDTLGHIIFVSVLGIVALRAQGAWRNLYRLYWASFALYTLSSMIANVAIDEGKYYSGSLYDLPLLTSVAGIAYFAILGGNLPVRSAPSPLTGVHSKSSRAVVLLPARIAMLATLSTPLIGFALLGSTGLSDNIGRFRVLATFLAMLILTALLSLKQDLLSSDLICSLREANLACASLSNTRQRMLQVEKLASLGQVVARVANIVKKAVAATLNSSTTLIRDAAVGSPTRGMVEKLVSQAHRTDALLNNMLSFACESPLEITSVDLRQLLSAAVGLTRVGQNPRVQLEIKSEGEIPSVAADSSRILQVFLQIIGNGVDAVEEKGSGSLVITLRVVNQQVEVEFADSGGGLLEPEHVFDPFYTTKGVGKGVGLGLSTCYGIVRQHGGDISCRDRVGGGAVFTISLPGAREGASRISLPNLAPAEES
;
A
#
# COMPACT_ATOMS: atom_id res chain seq x y z
N MET A 1 -4.88 -8.90 -35.16
CA MET A 1 -4.30 -10.10 -34.54
C MET A 1 -3.22 -10.66 -35.46
N ALA A 2 -2.01 -10.89 -34.96
CA ALA A 2 -0.93 -11.47 -35.76
C ALA A 2 -1.34 -12.88 -36.25
N PRO A 3 -1.03 -13.28 -37.49
CA PRO A 3 -1.49 -14.55 -38.07
C PRO A 3 -0.83 -15.80 -37.44
N TRP A 4 0.26 -15.63 -36.70
CA TRP A 4 1.10 -16.70 -36.16
C TRP A 4 0.40 -17.76 -35.34
N PRO A 5 -0.57 -17.47 -34.42
CA PRO A 5 -1.24 -18.51 -33.65
C PRO A 5 -2.02 -19.53 -34.50
N ARG A 6 -2.44 -19.14 -35.70
CA ARG A 6 -3.17 -20.01 -36.63
C ARG A 6 -2.25 -20.72 -37.62
N LEU A 7 -1.18 -20.07 -38.04
CA LEU A 7 -0.23 -20.61 -39.02
C LEU A 7 0.75 -21.60 -38.38
N TYR A 8 1.17 -21.37 -37.14
CA TYR A 8 2.16 -22.20 -36.48
C TYR A 8 1.78 -23.68 -36.37
N PRO A 9 0.54 -24.06 -35.93
CA PRO A 9 0.17 -25.48 -35.88
C PRO A 9 0.23 -26.18 -37.24
N ILE A 10 -0.11 -25.44 -38.31
CA ILE A 10 -0.06 -25.99 -39.68
C ILE A 10 1.39 -26.24 -40.09
N LEU A 11 2.26 -25.23 -39.91
CA LEU A 11 3.68 -25.35 -40.22
C LEU A 11 4.33 -26.48 -39.40
N PHE A 12 4.01 -26.55 -38.12
CA PHE A 12 4.50 -27.61 -37.25
C PHE A 12 4.05 -28.98 -37.73
N SER A 13 2.76 -29.16 -38.06
CA SER A 13 2.24 -30.44 -38.56
C SER A 13 2.94 -30.87 -39.86
N ILE A 14 3.28 -29.93 -40.74
CA ILE A 14 4.05 -30.21 -41.95
C ILE A 14 5.48 -30.69 -41.59
N VAL A 15 6.16 -29.99 -40.70
CA VAL A 15 7.51 -30.39 -40.27
C VAL A 15 7.50 -31.74 -39.59
N LEU A 16 6.51 -32.02 -38.75
CA LEU A 16 6.35 -33.31 -38.07
C LEU A 16 6.07 -34.45 -39.06
N LEU A 17 5.23 -34.18 -40.07
CA LEU A 17 4.97 -35.15 -41.14
C LEU A 17 6.24 -35.48 -41.96
N ILE A 18 7.00 -34.45 -42.30
CA ILE A 18 8.29 -34.60 -42.98
C ILE A 18 9.25 -35.41 -42.09
N ALA A 19 9.37 -35.06 -40.80
CA ALA A 19 10.20 -35.80 -39.84
C ALA A 19 9.81 -37.27 -39.75
N PHE A 20 8.50 -37.55 -39.68
CA PHE A 20 7.98 -38.92 -39.66
C PHE A 20 8.34 -39.69 -40.95
N CYS A 21 8.11 -39.10 -42.11
CA CYS A 21 8.43 -39.72 -43.39
C CYS A 21 9.94 -39.99 -43.53
N VAL A 22 10.76 -39.01 -43.16
CA VAL A 22 12.22 -39.12 -43.23
C VAL A 22 12.74 -40.15 -42.22
N ALA A 23 12.19 -40.21 -41.01
CA ALA A 23 12.57 -41.21 -40.00
C ALA A 23 12.13 -42.62 -40.37
N HIS A 24 10.99 -42.78 -41.05
CA HIS A 24 10.42 -44.09 -41.40
C HIS A 24 11.02 -44.69 -42.68
N TRP A 25 11.19 -43.85 -43.74
CA TRP A 25 11.66 -44.30 -45.04
C TRP A 25 13.09 -43.88 -45.36
N GLY A 26 13.67 -43.00 -44.61
CA GLY A 26 15.03 -42.52 -44.78
C GLY A 26 16.07 -43.59 -44.39
N LYS A 27 17.19 -43.61 -45.10
CA LYS A 27 18.35 -44.42 -44.69
C LYS A 27 19.09 -43.69 -43.57
N ARG A 28 19.53 -44.44 -42.57
CA ARG A 28 20.38 -43.91 -41.51
C ARG A 28 21.59 -43.22 -42.12
N GLY A 29 21.80 -41.95 -41.84
CA GLY A 29 22.90 -41.18 -42.37
C GLY A 29 22.84 -39.68 -41.98
N PHE A 30 23.86 -38.95 -42.39
CA PHE A 30 24.08 -37.56 -42.08
C PHE A 30 22.82 -36.65 -42.29
N ALA A 31 22.16 -36.81 -43.45
CA ALA A 31 21.00 -35.95 -43.75
C ALA A 31 19.84 -36.10 -42.75
N LEU A 32 19.64 -37.30 -42.22
CA LEU A 32 18.61 -37.61 -41.25
C LEU A 32 18.93 -36.99 -39.87
N SER A 33 20.17 -37.17 -39.40
CA SER A 33 20.63 -36.55 -38.14
C SER A 33 20.58 -35.03 -38.23
N ALA A 34 21.10 -34.46 -39.32
CA ALA A 34 21.09 -33.01 -39.54
C ALA A 34 19.67 -32.43 -39.56
N PHE A 35 18.71 -33.13 -40.12
CA PHE A 35 17.31 -32.68 -40.11
C PHE A 35 16.73 -32.70 -38.69
N GLY A 36 16.97 -33.70 -37.88
CA GLY A 36 16.50 -33.80 -36.49
C GLY A 36 17.03 -32.67 -35.65
N ASP A 37 18.36 -32.47 -35.64
CA ASP A 37 19.05 -31.44 -34.86
C ASP A 37 18.63 -30.03 -35.27
N LEU A 38 18.58 -29.73 -36.57
CA LEU A 38 18.17 -28.42 -37.07
C LEU A 38 16.68 -28.12 -36.79
N ALA A 39 15.82 -29.16 -36.82
CA ALA A 39 14.41 -28.98 -36.49
C ALA A 39 14.22 -28.65 -35.00
N GLU A 40 14.92 -29.33 -34.09
CA GLU A 40 14.90 -29.03 -32.67
C GLU A 40 15.43 -27.61 -32.37
N LEU A 41 16.60 -27.28 -32.90
CA LEU A 41 17.20 -25.97 -32.76
C LEU A 41 16.28 -24.85 -33.32
N GLY A 42 15.64 -25.12 -34.47
CA GLY A 42 14.67 -24.19 -35.07
C GLY A 42 13.47 -23.91 -34.18
N PHE A 43 12.85 -24.93 -33.56
CA PHE A 43 11.75 -24.73 -32.64
C PHE A 43 12.18 -24.02 -31.35
N LEU A 44 13.35 -24.28 -30.81
CA LEU A 44 13.91 -23.59 -29.65
C LEU A 44 14.17 -22.10 -29.98
N LEU A 45 14.70 -21.78 -31.15
CA LEU A 45 14.89 -20.41 -31.60
C LEU A 45 13.55 -19.65 -31.74
N VAL A 46 12.52 -20.31 -32.28
CA VAL A 46 11.16 -19.74 -32.31
C VAL A 46 10.66 -19.47 -30.89
N ALA A 47 10.78 -20.44 -29.99
CA ALA A 47 10.39 -20.27 -28.59
C ALA A 47 11.09 -19.07 -27.93
N ALA A 48 12.43 -19.01 -28.05
CA ALA A 48 13.23 -17.92 -27.50
C ALA A 48 12.81 -16.55 -28.07
N THR A 49 12.66 -16.44 -29.39
CA THR A 49 12.27 -15.19 -30.07
C THR A 49 10.92 -14.67 -29.55
N PHE A 50 9.92 -15.55 -29.43
CA PHE A 50 8.62 -15.14 -28.94
C PHE A 50 8.64 -14.85 -27.43
N MET A 51 9.41 -15.57 -26.61
CA MET A 51 9.56 -15.30 -25.18
C MET A 51 10.24 -13.94 -24.96
N VAL A 52 11.31 -13.62 -25.69
CA VAL A 52 11.99 -12.33 -25.66
C VAL A 52 11.04 -11.22 -26.10
N ARG A 53 10.32 -11.40 -27.21
CA ARG A 53 9.30 -10.44 -27.66
C ARG A 53 8.26 -10.19 -26.58
N ASN A 54 7.75 -11.25 -25.94
CA ASN A 54 6.78 -11.14 -24.87
C ASN A 54 7.35 -10.43 -23.65
N ALA A 55 8.63 -10.62 -23.34
CA ALA A 55 9.31 -9.89 -22.27
C ALA A 55 9.37 -8.38 -22.53
N PHE A 56 9.66 -7.97 -23.77
CA PHE A 56 9.66 -6.56 -24.15
C PHE A 56 8.26 -5.94 -24.23
N ALA A 57 7.27 -6.72 -24.64
CA ALA A 57 5.88 -6.27 -24.72
C ALA A 57 5.17 -6.24 -23.36
N SER A 58 5.72 -6.88 -22.33
CA SER A 58 5.13 -7.00 -21.00
C SER A 58 5.78 -6.04 -20.00
N HIS A 59 5.07 -5.76 -18.89
CA HIS A 59 5.55 -4.94 -17.77
C HIS A 59 5.43 -5.71 -16.44
N GLY A 60 6.16 -5.26 -15.43
CA GLY A 60 6.07 -5.84 -14.07
C GLY A 60 6.45 -7.33 -14.01
N ALA A 61 5.61 -8.12 -13.35
CA ALA A 61 5.81 -9.55 -13.12
C ALA A 61 5.87 -10.36 -14.41
N ALA A 62 5.00 -10.09 -15.37
CA ALA A 62 4.96 -10.77 -16.65
C ALA A 62 6.27 -10.62 -17.44
N ARG A 63 6.88 -9.43 -17.38
CA ARG A 63 8.19 -9.20 -18.02
C ARG A 63 9.28 -10.10 -17.42
N ILE A 64 9.32 -10.21 -16.09
CA ILE A 64 10.32 -11.02 -15.40
C ILE A 64 10.09 -12.50 -15.68
N PHE A 65 8.84 -12.96 -15.68
CA PHE A 65 8.47 -14.32 -16.06
C PHE A 65 9.01 -14.69 -17.44
N TRP A 66 8.79 -13.85 -18.45
CA TRP A 66 9.25 -14.09 -19.81
C TRP A 66 10.78 -14.01 -19.94
N LEU A 67 11.44 -13.11 -19.18
CA LEU A 67 12.90 -13.02 -19.14
C LEU A 67 13.55 -14.29 -18.59
N PHE A 68 13.04 -14.82 -17.47
CA PHE A 68 13.55 -16.08 -16.92
C PHE A 68 13.24 -17.26 -17.84
N SER A 69 12.03 -17.31 -18.42
CA SER A 69 11.69 -18.34 -19.38
C SER A 69 12.61 -18.32 -20.60
N SER A 70 12.91 -17.13 -21.14
CA SER A 70 13.83 -16.99 -22.28
C SER A 70 15.27 -17.37 -21.93
N ALA A 71 15.74 -17.07 -20.70
CA ALA A 71 17.07 -17.47 -20.24
C ALA A 71 17.21 -19.00 -20.15
N GLY A 72 16.17 -19.70 -19.67
CA GLY A 72 16.17 -21.16 -19.65
C GLY A 72 16.24 -21.77 -21.05
N ILE A 73 15.46 -21.23 -21.99
CA ILE A 73 15.52 -21.68 -23.39
C ILE A 73 16.87 -21.32 -24.05
N ALA A 74 17.49 -20.18 -23.68
CA ALA A 74 18.82 -19.82 -24.20
C ALA A 74 19.90 -20.81 -23.73
N PHE A 75 19.85 -21.28 -22.48
CA PHE A 75 20.74 -22.35 -22.00
C PHE A 75 20.53 -23.65 -22.79
N TRP A 76 19.26 -23.98 -23.07
CA TRP A 76 18.93 -25.14 -23.88
C TRP A 76 19.48 -25.04 -25.32
N ILE A 77 19.24 -23.89 -25.97
CA ILE A 77 19.76 -23.62 -27.32
C ILE A 77 21.29 -23.81 -27.37
N PHE A 78 22.00 -23.27 -26.36
CA PHE A 78 23.45 -23.39 -26.34
C PHE A 78 23.91 -24.85 -26.28
N GLY A 79 23.30 -25.67 -25.43
CA GLY A 79 23.62 -27.10 -25.32
C GLY A 79 23.33 -27.86 -26.62
N VAL A 80 22.13 -27.64 -27.20
CA VAL A 80 21.74 -28.29 -28.49
C VAL A 80 22.64 -27.80 -29.64
N ALA A 81 22.97 -26.48 -29.66
CA ALA A 81 23.84 -25.94 -30.71
C ALA A 81 25.25 -26.56 -30.69
N GLN A 82 25.81 -26.77 -29.48
CA GLN A 82 27.09 -27.49 -29.38
C GLN A 82 26.98 -28.94 -29.93
N TRP A 83 25.91 -29.66 -29.58
CA TRP A 83 25.66 -30.99 -30.09
C TRP A 83 25.57 -31.00 -31.63
N THR A 84 24.75 -30.09 -32.16
CA THR A 84 24.58 -29.87 -33.60
C THR A 84 25.87 -29.50 -34.31
N GLU A 85 26.78 -28.72 -33.71
CA GLU A 85 28.10 -28.40 -34.27
C GLU A 85 28.93 -29.65 -34.45
N TYR A 86 29.01 -30.54 -33.47
CA TYR A 86 29.77 -31.78 -33.58
C TYR A 86 29.22 -32.72 -34.67
N GLU A 87 27.91 -32.90 -34.69
CA GLU A 87 27.28 -33.86 -35.63
C GLU A 87 27.24 -33.31 -37.07
N ILE A 88 26.96 -32.01 -37.26
CA ILE A 88 26.75 -31.45 -38.60
C ILE A 88 28.04 -30.86 -39.18
N VAL A 89 28.77 -30.06 -38.39
CA VAL A 89 29.94 -29.35 -38.91
C VAL A 89 31.17 -30.22 -38.86
N LEU A 90 31.44 -30.82 -37.69
CA LEU A 90 32.65 -31.63 -37.50
C LEU A 90 32.46 -33.10 -37.98
N ARG A 91 31.23 -33.53 -38.17
CA ARG A 91 30.83 -34.88 -38.59
C ARG A 91 31.40 -36.00 -37.71
N VAL A 92 31.48 -35.72 -36.43
CA VAL A 92 31.91 -36.69 -35.42
C VAL A 92 30.79 -36.86 -34.40
N SER A 93 30.75 -38.02 -33.73
CA SER A 93 29.84 -38.19 -32.59
C SER A 93 30.13 -37.11 -31.54
N ALA A 94 29.08 -36.40 -31.07
CA ALA A 94 29.26 -35.33 -30.08
C ALA A 94 29.94 -35.91 -28.83
N PRO A 95 31.13 -35.39 -28.43
CA PRO A 95 31.71 -35.77 -27.17
C PRO A 95 30.86 -35.18 -26.05
N GLN A 96 30.86 -35.85 -24.92
CA GLN A 96 30.25 -35.25 -23.72
C GLN A 96 31.03 -33.99 -23.34
N THR A 97 30.43 -32.84 -23.60
CA THR A 97 31.09 -31.53 -23.33
C THR A 97 30.68 -31.01 -21.97
N PRO A 98 31.61 -30.84 -21.03
CA PRO A 98 31.23 -30.41 -19.66
C PRO A 98 30.48 -29.10 -19.61
N VAL A 99 30.76 -28.17 -20.52
CA VAL A 99 30.08 -26.87 -20.57
C VAL A 99 28.68 -27.00 -21.14
N GLY A 100 28.50 -27.76 -22.23
CA GLY A 100 27.18 -28.01 -22.82
C GLY A 100 26.24 -28.71 -21.86
N ASP A 101 26.72 -29.81 -21.28
CA ASP A 101 25.96 -30.63 -20.32
C ASP A 101 25.59 -29.82 -19.06
N THR A 102 26.53 -29.00 -18.55
CA THR A 102 26.24 -28.10 -17.42
C THR A 102 25.13 -27.10 -17.75
N LEU A 103 25.15 -26.51 -18.93
CA LEU A 103 24.11 -25.55 -19.34
C LEU A 103 22.77 -26.25 -19.61
N LEU A 104 22.80 -27.45 -20.20
CA LEU A 104 21.59 -28.28 -20.34
C LEU A 104 20.97 -28.63 -18.99
N PHE A 105 21.77 -28.95 -17.99
CA PHE A 105 21.27 -29.17 -16.63
C PHE A 105 20.76 -27.88 -15.98
N LEU A 106 21.47 -26.78 -16.12
CA LEU A 106 21.11 -25.49 -15.53
C LEU A 106 19.92 -24.80 -16.21
N LYS A 107 19.48 -25.23 -17.40
CA LYS A 107 18.30 -24.67 -18.10
C LYS A 107 17.04 -24.66 -17.24
N LEU A 108 16.91 -25.64 -16.34
CA LEU A 108 15.74 -25.77 -15.47
C LEU A 108 15.69 -24.71 -14.38
N VAL A 109 16.83 -24.13 -13.97
CA VAL A 109 16.88 -23.13 -12.88
C VAL A 109 16.09 -21.87 -13.24
N PRO A 110 16.33 -21.16 -14.34
CA PRO A 110 15.54 -20.00 -14.71
C PRO A 110 14.09 -20.38 -15.05
N LEU A 111 13.82 -21.58 -15.56
CA LEU A 111 12.46 -22.04 -15.81
C LEU A 111 11.68 -22.24 -14.51
N VAL A 112 12.27 -22.83 -13.47
CA VAL A 112 11.66 -22.95 -12.13
C VAL A 112 11.48 -21.56 -11.50
N ALA A 113 12.46 -20.67 -11.64
CA ALA A 113 12.35 -19.30 -11.15
C ALA A 113 11.21 -18.53 -11.83
N ALA A 114 10.98 -18.75 -13.14
CA ALA A 114 9.84 -18.19 -13.84
C ALA A 114 8.51 -18.66 -13.23
N LEU A 115 8.38 -19.93 -12.87
CA LEU A 115 7.15 -20.48 -12.27
C LEU A 115 6.85 -19.91 -10.87
N ALA A 116 7.86 -19.44 -10.15
CA ALA A 116 7.67 -18.78 -8.86
C ALA A 116 7.06 -17.37 -9.00
N ILE A 117 7.03 -16.82 -10.22
CA ILE A 117 6.51 -15.49 -10.51
C ILE A 117 5.07 -15.61 -10.99
N GLU A 118 4.14 -14.99 -10.30
CA GLU A 118 2.75 -14.85 -10.75
C GLU A 118 2.66 -13.68 -11.75
N PRO A 119 2.47 -13.93 -13.07
CA PRO A 119 2.58 -12.88 -14.10
C PRO A 119 1.53 -11.77 -13.98
N GLN A 120 0.46 -12.01 -13.24
CA GLN A 120 -0.64 -11.06 -13.03
C GLN A 120 -0.45 -10.19 -11.77
N SER A 121 0.58 -10.43 -10.96
CA SER A 121 0.83 -9.69 -9.71
C SER A 121 1.53 -8.36 -9.96
N GLN A 122 1.23 -7.36 -9.11
CA GLN A 122 2.00 -6.12 -9.07
C GLN A 122 3.28 -6.32 -8.26
N LEU A 123 4.42 -6.33 -8.93
CA LEU A 123 5.73 -6.46 -8.28
C LEU A 123 6.26 -5.10 -7.84
N THR A 124 6.40 -4.91 -6.55
CA THR A 124 7.18 -3.79 -6.00
C THR A 124 8.69 -4.00 -6.26
N ARG A 125 9.49 -2.92 -6.20
CA ARG A 125 10.96 -3.00 -6.37
C ARG A 125 11.59 -4.02 -5.42
N ARG A 126 11.06 -4.15 -4.22
CA ARG A 126 11.55 -5.07 -3.18
C ARG A 126 11.29 -6.53 -3.54
N PHE A 127 10.10 -6.86 -4.04
CA PHE A 127 9.78 -8.20 -4.53
C PHE A 127 10.72 -8.66 -5.65
N ARG A 128 11.21 -7.74 -6.48
CA ARG A 128 12.20 -8.06 -7.52
C ARG A 128 13.54 -8.48 -6.94
N ILE A 129 14.02 -7.80 -5.89
CA ILE A 129 15.31 -8.12 -5.23
C ILE A 129 15.21 -9.48 -4.53
N LEU A 130 14.13 -9.73 -3.79
CA LEU A 130 13.89 -11.02 -3.13
C LEU A 130 13.78 -12.17 -4.15
N GLY A 131 13.07 -11.97 -5.26
CA GLY A 131 12.99 -12.95 -6.34
C GLY A 131 14.34 -13.24 -6.99
N PHE A 132 15.20 -12.24 -7.15
CA PHE A 132 16.57 -12.44 -7.64
C PHE A 132 17.42 -13.25 -6.65
N LEU A 133 17.28 -13.01 -5.35
CA LEU A 133 17.97 -13.80 -4.33
C LEU A 133 17.47 -15.25 -4.31
N ASP A 134 16.17 -15.48 -4.45
CA ASP A 134 15.60 -16.84 -4.55
C ASP A 134 16.12 -17.57 -5.79
N PHE A 135 16.22 -16.87 -6.92
CA PHE A 135 16.84 -17.40 -8.12
C PHE A 135 18.33 -17.76 -7.90
N SER A 136 19.10 -16.86 -7.28
CA SER A 136 20.52 -17.10 -6.98
C SER A 136 20.69 -18.29 -6.04
N PHE A 137 19.81 -18.42 -5.06
CA PHE A 137 19.76 -19.57 -4.14
C PHE A 137 19.55 -20.88 -4.89
N LEU A 138 18.54 -20.91 -5.75
CA LEU A 138 18.21 -22.08 -6.53
C LEU A 138 19.35 -22.45 -7.50
N LEU A 139 19.97 -21.45 -8.14
CA LEU A 139 21.10 -21.63 -9.04
C LEU A 139 22.30 -22.26 -8.33
N VAL A 140 22.69 -21.73 -7.18
CA VAL A 140 23.82 -22.24 -6.39
C VAL A 140 23.55 -23.65 -5.91
N TYR A 141 22.36 -23.92 -5.38
CA TYR A 141 21.98 -25.24 -4.90
C TYR A 141 21.91 -26.26 -6.03
N TRP A 142 21.32 -25.91 -7.18
CA TRP A 142 21.23 -26.79 -8.34
C TRP A 142 22.62 -27.11 -8.91
N PHE A 143 23.49 -26.09 -9.02
CA PHE A 143 24.87 -26.29 -9.42
C PHE A 143 25.63 -27.15 -8.41
N TYR A 144 25.39 -26.97 -7.11
CA TYR A 144 25.98 -27.83 -6.08
C TYR A 144 25.58 -29.31 -6.27
N CYS A 145 24.32 -29.60 -6.53
CA CYS A 145 23.89 -30.96 -6.81
C CYS A 145 24.62 -31.55 -8.03
N TYR A 146 24.78 -30.76 -9.09
CA TYR A 146 25.55 -31.16 -10.27
C TYR A 146 27.03 -31.39 -9.94
N ALA A 147 27.64 -30.48 -9.20
CA ALA A 147 29.02 -30.59 -8.78
C ALA A 147 29.29 -31.84 -7.91
N MET A 148 28.36 -32.20 -7.05
CA MET A 148 28.50 -33.35 -6.18
C MET A 148 28.30 -34.69 -6.88
N TRP A 149 27.39 -34.75 -7.87
CA TRP A 149 26.99 -36.01 -8.50
C TRP A 149 27.65 -36.28 -9.83
N VAL A 150 28.00 -35.24 -10.60
CA VAL A 150 28.42 -35.38 -12.01
C VAL A 150 29.90 -35.01 -12.23
N ILE A 151 30.31 -33.82 -11.75
CA ILE A 151 31.65 -33.28 -12.01
C ILE A 151 32.80 -34.22 -11.59
N PRO A 152 32.76 -34.93 -10.46
CA PRO A 152 33.89 -35.77 -10.04
C PRO A 152 34.25 -36.87 -11.03
N TYR A 153 33.27 -37.44 -11.69
CA TYR A 153 33.47 -38.54 -12.63
C TYR A 153 34.07 -38.10 -13.96
N ARG A 154 33.93 -36.81 -14.32
CA ARG A 154 34.51 -36.23 -15.51
C ARG A 154 35.91 -35.67 -15.28
N PHE A 155 36.09 -34.91 -14.20
CA PHE A 155 37.30 -34.12 -13.98
C PHE A 155 38.26 -34.74 -12.96
N VAL A 156 37.82 -35.65 -12.12
CA VAL A 156 38.65 -36.25 -11.08
C VAL A 156 39.07 -37.67 -11.44
N VAL A 157 38.17 -38.47 -11.99
CA VAL A 157 38.41 -39.88 -12.30
C VAL A 157 38.46 -40.13 -13.82
N ASN A 158 37.80 -39.29 -14.62
CA ASN A 158 37.71 -39.37 -16.09
C ASN A 158 37.10 -40.70 -16.60
N GLU A 159 35.95 -41.09 -16.03
CA GLU A 159 35.17 -42.31 -16.42
C GLU A 159 33.91 -41.87 -17.17
N ASP A 160 33.96 -41.90 -18.52
CA ASP A 160 32.87 -41.40 -19.38
C ASP A 160 31.54 -42.14 -19.18
N GLY A 161 31.54 -43.45 -19.00
CA GLY A 161 30.31 -44.24 -18.80
C GLY A 161 29.63 -43.94 -17.47
N VAL A 162 30.38 -43.78 -16.43
CA VAL A 162 29.86 -43.41 -15.09
C VAL A 162 29.35 -41.98 -15.09
N TYR A 163 30.06 -41.08 -15.78
CA TYR A 163 29.64 -39.68 -15.97
C TYR A 163 28.26 -39.61 -16.65
N SER A 164 28.08 -40.31 -17.79
CA SER A 164 26.80 -40.32 -18.52
C SER A 164 25.64 -40.79 -17.66
N PHE A 165 25.85 -41.89 -16.94
CA PHE A 165 24.81 -42.44 -16.04
C PHE A 165 24.40 -41.41 -14.97
N HIS A 166 25.35 -40.75 -14.33
CA HIS A 166 25.08 -39.74 -13.28
C HIS A 166 24.42 -38.48 -13.86
N PHE A 167 24.88 -38.03 -15.04
CA PHE A 167 24.28 -36.90 -15.74
C PHE A 167 22.81 -37.17 -16.11
N ASN A 168 22.54 -38.29 -16.80
CA ASN A 168 21.19 -38.66 -17.22
C ASN A 168 20.24 -38.82 -16.00
N THR A 169 20.76 -39.39 -14.92
CA THR A 169 19.98 -39.59 -13.69
C THR A 169 19.54 -38.25 -13.06
N ILE A 170 20.50 -37.32 -12.87
CA ILE A 170 20.20 -36.04 -12.21
C ILE A 170 19.39 -35.10 -13.12
N ASP A 171 19.64 -35.15 -14.44
CA ASP A 171 18.85 -34.37 -15.42
C ASP A 171 17.39 -34.85 -15.45
N THR A 172 17.19 -36.18 -15.50
CA THR A 172 15.85 -36.78 -15.42
C THR A 172 15.12 -36.41 -14.14
N LEU A 173 15.79 -36.50 -12.99
CA LEU A 173 15.22 -36.12 -11.71
C LEU A 173 14.83 -34.62 -11.69
N GLY A 174 15.69 -33.79 -12.26
CA GLY A 174 15.42 -32.35 -12.43
C GLY A 174 14.16 -32.07 -13.26
N HIS A 175 13.98 -32.80 -14.37
CA HIS A 175 12.80 -32.66 -15.20
C HIS A 175 11.52 -33.17 -14.51
N ILE A 176 11.58 -34.26 -13.74
CA ILE A 176 10.45 -34.75 -12.93
C ILE A 176 10.04 -33.70 -11.90
N ILE A 177 11.00 -33.08 -11.20
CA ILE A 177 10.73 -32.00 -10.24
C ILE A 177 10.09 -30.80 -10.96
N PHE A 178 10.65 -30.38 -12.09
CA PHE A 178 10.13 -29.26 -12.87
C PHE A 178 8.69 -29.49 -13.34
N VAL A 179 8.40 -30.66 -13.93
CA VAL A 179 7.06 -31.04 -14.40
C VAL A 179 6.07 -31.12 -13.24
N SER A 180 6.50 -31.60 -12.06
CA SER A 180 5.66 -31.63 -10.86
C SER A 180 5.29 -30.22 -10.37
N VAL A 181 6.27 -29.33 -10.30
CA VAL A 181 6.04 -27.92 -9.92
C VAL A 181 5.15 -27.22 -10.95
N LEU A 182 5.42 -27.39 -12.23
CA LEU A 182 4.62 -26.81 -13.31
C LEU A 182 3.18 -27.36 -13.30
N GLY A 183 2.99 -28.64 -12.96
CA GLY A 183 1.67 -29.24 -12.77
C GLY A 183 0.88 -28.56 -11.65
N ILE A 184 1.51 -28.31 -10.51
CA ILE A 184 0.89 -27.58 -9.39
C ILE A 184 0.49 -26.16 -9.83
N VAL A 185 1.36 -25.47 -10.56
CA VAL A 185 1.07 -24.12 -11.09
C VAL A 185 -0.11 -24.18 -12.09
N ALA A 186 -0.11 -25.14 -13.01
CA ALA A 186 -1.18 -25.33 -14.00
C ALA A 186 -2.55 -25.64 -13.37
N LEU A 187 -2.57 -26.36 -12.25
CA LEU A 187 -3.80 -26.64 -11.48
C LEU A 187 -4.32 -25.40 -10.74
N ARG A 188 -3.44 -24.55 -10.25
CA ARG A 188 -3.79 -23.33 -9.49
C ARG A 188 -4.10 -22.14 -10.39
N ALA A 189 -3.59 -22.12 -11.61
CA ALA A 189 -3.78 -21.03 -12.55
C ALA A 189 -5.26 -20.84 -12.92
N GLN A 190 -5.66 -19.57 -13.15
CA GLN A 190 -7.03 -19.17 -13.49
C GLN A 190 -7.08 -18.43 -14.83
N GLY A 191 -8.26 -18.36 -15.42
CA GLY A 191 -8.51 -17.63 -16.66
C GLY A 191 -7.69 -18.16 -17.85
N ALA A 192 -7.22 -17.25 -18.69
CA ALA A 192 -6.45 -17.59 -19.91
C ALA A 192 -5.10 -18.24 -19.61
N TRP A 193 -4.47 -17.90 -18.48
CA TRP A 193 -3.22 -18.48 -18.04
C TRP A 193 -3.33 -19.98 -17.70
N ARG A 194 -4.49 -20.47 -17.27
CA ARG A 194 -4.72 -21.88 -16.98
C ARG A 194 -4.47 -22.76 -18.19
N ASN A 195 -5.03 -22.39 -19.33
CA ASN A 195 -4.86 -23.17 -20.57
C ASN A 195 -3.42 -23.09 -21.08
N LEU A 196 -2.79 -21.92 -20.91
CA LEU A 196 -1.41 -21.72 -21.29
C LEU A 196 -0.45 -22.58 -20.46
N TYR A 197 -0.61 -22.60 -19.13
CA TYR A 197 0.20 -23.44 -18.26
C TYR A 197 -0.06 -24.94 -18.47
N ARG A 198 -1.30 -25.34 -18.81
CA ARG A 198 -1.61 -26.74 -19.17
C ARG A 198 -0.88 -27.19 -20.43
N LEU A 199 -0.84 -26.34 -21.46
CA LEU A 199 -0.06 -26.62 -22.67
C LEU A 199 1.43 -26.73 -22.34
N TYR A 200 1.96 -25.82 -21.55
CA TYR A 200 3.36 -25.82 -21.13
C TYR A 200 3.70 -27.09 -20.34
N TRP A 201 2.84 -27.46 -19.40
CA TRP A 201 2.96 -28.70 -18.63
C TRP A 201 2.95 -29.95 -19.52
N ALA A 202 1.98 -30.06 -20.42
CA ALA A 202 1.88 -31.19 -21.32
C ALA A 202 3.12 -31.32 -22.21
N SER A 203 3.65 -30.20 -22.72
CA SER A 203 4.87 -30.17 -23.51
C SER A 203 6.09 -30.65 -22.73
N PHE A 204 6.30 -30.15 -21.50
CA PHE A 204 7.43 -30.62 -20.68
C PHE A 204 7.25 -32.05 -20.15
N ALA A 205 6.04 -32.49 -19.86
CA ALA A 205 5.76 -33.86 -19.47
C ALA A 205 6.08 -34.82 -20.62
N LEU A 206 5.67 -34.47 -21.84
CA LEU A 206 6.01 -35.23 -23.04
C LEU A 206 7.53 -35.24 -23.27
N TYR A 207 8.22 -34.10 -23.11
CA TYR A 207 9.69 -34.01 -23.23
C TYR A 207 10.37 -34.95 -22.24
N THR A 208 9.98 -34.90 -20.96
CA THR A 208 10.58 -35.71 -19.90
C THR A 208 10.42 -37.20 -20.21
N LEU A 209 9.21 -37.63 -20.58
CA LEU A 209 8.93 -39.03 -20.93
C LEU A 209 9.75 -39.45 -22.16
N SER A 210 9.77 -38.63 -23.19
CA SER A 210 10.50 -38.91 -24.44
C SER A 210 12.01 -38.96 -24.22
N SER A 211 12.56 -38.07 -23.40
CA SER A 211 13.97 -38.09 -23.02
C SER A 211 14.35 -39.36 -22.25
N MET A 212 13.50 -39.81 -21.33
CA MET A 212 13.72 -41.06 -20.61
C MET A 212 13.76 -42.27 -21.59
N ILE A 213 12.82 -42.30 -22.52
CA ILE A 213 12.78 -43.37 -23.55
C ILE A 213 14.00 -43.29 -24.47
N ALA A 214 14.41 -42.08 -24.87
CA ALA A 214 15.59 -41.88 -25.70
C ALA A 214 16.87 -42.30 -24.97
N ASN A 215 17.03 -42.00 -23.70
CA ASN A 215 18.17 -42.43 -22.90
C ASN A 215 18.28 -43.96 -22.82
N VAL A 216 17.16 -44.65 -22.59
CA VAL A 216 17.15 -46.13 -22.63
C VAL A 216 17.54 -46.66 -24.01
N ALA A 217 17.04 -46.03 -25.09
CA ALA A 217 17.40 -46.43 -26.46
C ALA A 217 18.87 -46.11 -26.80
N ILE A 218 19.49 -45.08 -26.20
CA ILE A 218 20.92 -44.78 -26.29
C ILE A 218 21.73 -45.90 -25.62
N ASP A 219 21.36 -46.29 -24.40
CA ASP A 219 22.05 -47.32 -23.64
C ASP A 219 21.97 -48.69 -24.37
N GLU A 220 20.87 -48.96 -25.08
CA GLU A 220 20.68 -50.17 -25.91
C GLU A 220 21.33 -50.06 -27.31
N GLY A 221 21.93 -48.93 -27.67
CA GLY A 221 22.51 -48.68 -28.98
C GLY A 221 21.53 -48.59 -30.14
N LYS A 222 20.24 -48.39 -29.83
CA LYS A 222 19.14 -48.27 -30.80
C LYS A 222 18.85 -46.86 -31.26
N TYR A 223 19.25 -45.86 -30.45
CA TYR A 223 19.02 -44.45 -30.74
C TYR A 223 20.04 -43.90 -31.76
N TYR A 224 19.56 -43.01 -32.60
CA TYR A 224 20.35 -42.14 -33.47
C TYR A 224 19.56 -40.85 -33.76
N SER A 225 20.22 -39.70 -33.96
CA SER A 225 19.56 -38.44 -34.28
C SER A 225 18.75 -38.56 -35.58
N GLY A 226 17.50 -38.07 -35.56
CA GLY A 226 16.54 -38.18 -36.63
C GLY A 226 15.74 -39.49 -36.62
N SER A 227 15.88 -40.33 -35.61
CA SER A 227 15.11 -41.56 -35.44
C SER A 227 13.65 -41.28 -35.01
N LEU A 228 12.82 -42.33 -34.99
CA LEU A 228 11.43 -42.22 -34.49
C LEU A 228 11.34 -41.79 -33.02
N TYR A 229 12.41 -41.94 -32.24
CA TYR A 229 12.51 -41.47 -30.86
C TYR A 229 12.52 -39.94 -30.76
N ASP A 230 12.93 -39.23 -31.81
CA ASP A 230 12.98 -37.76 -31.82
C ASP A 230 11.62 -37.13 -32.11
N LEU A 231 10.65 -37.86 -32.66
CA LEU A 231 9.33 -37.28 -32.98
C LEU A 231 8.59 -36.75 -31.74
N PRO A 232 8.50 -37.49 -30.63
CA PRO A 232 7.90 -36.94 -29.40
C PRO A 232 8.73 -35.81 -28.80
N LEU A 233 10.08 -35.83 -28.91
CA LEU A 233 10.94 -34.74 -28.46
C LEU A 233 10.67 -33.47 -29.27
N LEU A 234 10.65 -33.53 -30.60
CA LEU A 234 10.30 -32.43 -31.48
C LEU A 234 8.90 -31.90 -31.21
N THR A 235 7.92 -32.79 -30.97
CA THR A 235 6.55 -32.41 -30.63
C THR A 235 6.50 -31.61 -29.32
N SER A 236 7.28 -32.01 -28.32
CA SER A 236 7.35 -31.33 -27.03
C SER A 236 7.96 -29.93 -27.14
N VAL A 237 9.08 -29.81 -27.86
CA VAL A 237 9.76 -28.52 -28.07
C VAL A 237 8.91 -27.55 -28.89
N ALA A 238 8.22 -28.09 -29.92
CA ALA A 238 7.24 -27.29 -30.68
C ALA A 238 6.06 -26.82 -29.81
N GLY A 239 5.59 -27.65 -28.89
CA GLY A 239 4.59 -27.24 -27.90
C GLY A 239 5.05 -26.09 -27.00
N ILE A 240 6.32 -26.09 -26.60
CA ILE A 240 6.95 -24.98 -25.87
C ILE A 240 6.99 -23.70 -26.73
N ALA A 241 7.33 -23.81 -28.01
CA ALA A 241 7.29 -22.68 -28.93
C ALA A 241 5.85 -22.14 -29.11
N TYR A 242 4.87 -23.02 -29.20
CA TYR A 242 3.47 -22.62 -29.29
C TYR A 242 2.98 -21.92 -28.01
N PHE A 243 3.39 -22.40 -26.84
CA PHE A 243 3.18 -21.71 -25.56
C PHE A 243 3.70 -20.26 -25.62
N ALA A 244 4.92 -20.04 -26.12
CA ALA A 244 5.51 -18.71 -26.24
C ALA A 244 4.72 -17.81 -27.21
N ILE A 245 4.25 -18.35 -28.34
CA ILE A 245 3.43 -17.63 -29.34
C ILE A 245 2.09 -17.19 -28.74
N LEU A 246 1.40 -18.11 -28.05
CA LEU A 246 0.11 -17.82 -27.43
C LEU A 246 0.22 -16.82 -26.29
N GLY A 247 1.30 -16.87 -25.52
CA GLY A 247 1.54 -15.99 -24.38
C GLY A 247 1.55 -14.50 -24.73
N GLY A 248 2.00 -14.15 -25.93
CA GLY A 248 2.02 -12.75 -26.41
C GLY A 248 0.64 -12.16 -26.72
N ASN A 249 -0.40 -12.98 -26.81
CA ASN A 249 -1.77 -12.54 -27.08
C ASN A 249 -2.64 -12.44 -25.81
N LEU A 250 -2.06 -12.68 -24.64
CA LEU A 250 -2.81 -12.57 -23.40
C LEU A 250 -3.11 -11.10 -23.10
N PRO A 251 -4.37 -10.74 -22.78
CA PRO A 251 -4.69 -9.39 -22.37
C PRO A 251 -3.94 -9.08 -21.07
N VAL A 252 -3.16 -8.00 -21.10
CA VAL A 252 -2.64 -7.37 -19.88
C VAL A 252 -3.85 -6.78 -19.16
N ARG A 253 -4.46 -7.52 -18.24
CA ARG A 253 -5.55 -7.00 -17.43
C ARG A 253 -5.00 -5.85 -16.59
N SER A 254 -5.54 -4.65 -16.84
CA SER A 254 -5.46 -3.54 -15.91
C SER A 254 -5.88 -4.04 -14.52
N ALA A 255 -5.12 -3.69 -13.50
CA ALA A 255 -5.31 -4.16 -12.14
C ALA A 255 -6.78 -4.11 -11.70
N PRO A 256 -7.30 -5.11 -10.98
CA PRO A 256 -8.57 -4.98 -10.31
C PRO A 256 -8.47 -3.82 -9.31
N SER A 257 -9.52 -2.99 -9.27
CA SER A 257 -9.65 -1.88 -8.32
C SER A 257 -9.33 -2.32 -6.89
N PRO A 258 -8.68 -1.46 -6.07
CA PRO A 258 -8.19 -1.83 -4.74
C PRO A 258 -9.29 -2.06 -3.68
N LEU A 259 -10.56 -2.20 -4.08
CA LEU A 259 -11.72 -2.21 -3.18
C LEU A 259 -12.23 -3.59 -2.74
N THR A 260 -11.59 -4.68 -3.10
CA THR A 260 -11.95 -6.00 -2.55
C THR A 260 -10.80 -6.59 -1.74
N GLY A 261 -10.70 -6.12 -0.50
CA GLY A 261 -9.75 -6.60 0.51
C GLY A 261 -10.11 -7.97 1.10
N VAL A 262 -10.34 -8.97 0.25
CA VAL A 262 -10.34 -10.36 0.71
C VAL A 262 -8.98 -10.95 0.34
N HIS A 263 -8.01 -10.77 1.22
CA HIS A 263 -6.76 -11.53 1.18
C HIS A 263 -7.10 -13.02 1.37
N SER A 264 -7.21 -13.75 0.27
CA SER A 264 -7.36 -15.20 0.28
C SER A 264 -6.19 -15.82 1.07
N LYS A 265 -6.50 -16.75 1.99
CA LYS A 265 -5.51 -17.55 2.75
C LYS A 265 -4.50 -18.27 1.84
N SER A 266 -4.84 -18.48 0.57
CA SER A 266 -3.99 -19.04 -0.49
C SER A 266 -2.76 -18.20 -0.81
N SER A 267 -2.84 -16.86 -0.72
CA SER A 267 -1.71 -15.97 -1.02
C SER A 267 -0.54 -16.10 -0.05
N ARG A 268 -0.79 -16.40 1.23
CA ARG A 268 0.29 -16.57 2.23
C ARG A 268 1.16 -17.80 2.00
N ALA A 269 0.59 -18.91 1.52
CA ALA A 269 1.35 -20.12 1.28
C ALA A 269 2.33 -19.98 0.11
N VAL A 270 1.96 -19.22 -0.92
CA VAL A 270 2.82 -18.95 -2.10
C VAL A 270 4.00 -18.07 -1.75
N VAL A 271 3.80 -17.05 -0.92
CA VAL A 271 4.88 -16.14 -0.46
C VAL A 271 5.90 -16.86 0.45
N LEU A 272 5.47 -17.85 1.22
CA LEU A 272 6.34 -18.60 2.13
C LEU A 272 7.07 -19.76 1.45
N LEU A 273 6.64 -20.23 0.29
CA LEU A 273 7.22 -21.39 -0.40
C LEU A 273 8.69 -21.17 -0.79
N PRO A 274 9.11 -20.05 -1.41
CA PRO A 274 10.51 -19.80 -1.74
C PRO A 274 11.43 -19.75 -0.50
N ALA A 275 10.94 -19.16 0.59
CA ALA A 275 11.71 -19.09 1.84
C ALA A 275 11.94 -20.49 2.45
N ARG A 276 10.92 -21.36 2.40
CA ARG A 276 11.03 -22.74 2.88
C ARG A 276 11.95 -23.57 2.00
N ILE A 277 11.89 -23.40 0.67
CA ILE A 277 12.80 -24.08 -0.26
C ILE A 277 14.24 -23.65 0.01
N ALA A 278 14.52 -22.36 0.17
CA ALA A 278 15.86 -21.87 0.49
C ALA A 278 16.39 -22.46 1.80
N MET A 279 15.55 -22.52 2.83
CA MET A 279 15.92 -23.12 4.12
C MET A 279 16.19 -24.63 4.00
N LEU A 280 15.34 -25.35 3.29
CA LEU A 280 15.52 -26.79 3.03
C LEU A 280 16.79 -27.06 2.22
N ALA A 281 17.08 -26.23 1.22
CA ALA A 281 18.31 -26.33 0.42
C ALA A 281 19.55 -26.16 1.32
N THR A 282 19.56 -25.12 2.19
CA THR A 282 20.69 -24.87 3.10
C THR A 282 20.90 -26.02 4.08
N LEU A 283 19.82 -26.58 4.64
CA LEU A 283 19.90 -27.69 5.57
C LEU A 283 20.26 -29.03 4.90
N SER A 284 19.83 -29.26 3.66
CA SER A 284 20.12 -30.49 2.92
C SER A 284 21.56 -30.54 2.37
N THR A 285 22.19 -29.40 2.13
CA THR A 285 23.56 -29.32 1.58
C THR A 285 24.57 -30.13 2.39
N PRO A 286 24.73 -29.95 3.72
CA PRO A 286 25.65 -30.75 4.52
C PRO A 286 25.23 -32.23 4.60
N LEU A 287 23.93 -32.52 4.61
CA LEU A 287 23.42 -33.90 4.65
C LEU A 287 23.77 -34.66 3.37
N ILE A 288 23.59 -34.04 2.20
CA ILE A 288 23.98 -34.61 0.91
C ILE A 288 25.51 -34.79 0.87
N GLY A 289 26.27 -33.79 1.29
CA GLY A 289 27.73 -33.87 1.38
C GLY A 289 28.19 -35.06 2.24
N PHE A 290 27.64 -35.19 3.42
CA PHE A 290 27.97 -36.28 4.35
C PHE A 290 27.55 -37.67 3.81
N ALA A 291 26.34 -37.80 3.28
CA ALA A 291 25.84 -39.03 2.70
C ALA A 291 26.69 -39.53 1.53
N LEU A 292 27.14 -38.61 0.68
CA LEU A 292 28.00 -38.95 -0.46
C LEU A 292 29.46 -39.22 -0.09
N LEU A 293 29.94 -38.73 1.05
CA LEU A 293 31.26 -39.05 1.61
C LEU A 293 31.29 -40.43 2.26
N GLY A 294 30.17 -40.88 2.82
CA GLY A 294 30.05 -42.19 3.49
C GLY A 294 29.96 -43.37 2.49
N SER A 295 29.87 -43.14 1.18
CA SER A 295 29.85 -44.21 0.19
C SER A 295 31.24 -44.87 0.11
N THR A 296 31.29 -46.20 0.38
CA THR A 296 32.51 -47.01 0.38
C THR A 296 33.03 -47.18 -1.07
N GLY A 297 34.35 -47.06 -1.27
CA GLY A 297 35.00 -47.27 -2.55
C GLY A 297 35.38 -46.03 -3.36
N LEU A 298 35.23 -44.82 -2.79
CA LEU A 298 35.61 -43.58 -3.47
C LEU A 298 37.15 -43.33 -3.44
N SER A 299 37.65 -42.82 -4.55
CA SER A 299 39.03 -42.30 -4.53
C SER A 299 39.16 -41.10 -3.59
N ASP A 300 40.31 -40.95 -2.94
CA ASP A 300 40.60 -39.83 -2.02
C ASP A 300 40.38 -38.45 -2.69
N ASN A 301 40.61 -38.35 -3.98
CA ASN A 301 40.46 -37.13 -4.76
C ASN A 301 38.97 -36.70 -4.89
N ILE A 302 38.07 -37.67 -5.11
CA ILE A 302 36.63 -37.40 -5.14
C ILE A 302 36.15 -36.92 -3.75
N GLY A 303 36.62 -37.58 -2.71
CA GLY A 303 36.27 -37.19 -1.33
C GLY A 303 36.70 -35.75 -1.03
N ARG A 304 37.92 -35.37 -1.31
CA ARG A 304 38.42 -33.99 -1.14
C ARG A 304 37.64 -32.96 -1.95
N PHE A 305 37.36 -33.26 -3.23
CA PHE A 305 36.54 -32.38 -4.06
C PHE A 305 35.15 -32.15 -3.47
N ARG A 306 34.46 -33.23 -3.04
CA ARG A 306 33.11 -33.15 -2.43
C ARG A 306 33.11 -32.34 -1.13
N VAL A 307 34.12 -32.49 -0.28
CA VAL A 307 34.27 -31.68 0.94
C VAL A 307 34.41 -30.21 0.60
N LEU A 308 35.30 -29.88 -0.34
CA LEU A 308 35.53 -28.50 -0.75
C LEU A 308 34.28 -27.87 -1.40
N ALA A 309 33.60 -28.59 -2.30
CA ALA A 309 32.38 -28.15 -2.95
C ALA A 309 31.25 -27.93 -1.94
N THR A 310 31.10 -28.83 -0.95
CA THR A 310 30.11 -28.69 0.11
C THR A 310 30.39 -27.46 0.98
N PHE A 311 31.65 -27.27 1.39
CA PHE A 311 32.05 -26.11 2.20
C PHE A 311 31.80 -24.79 1.46
N LEU A 312 32.17 -24.71 0.18
CA LEU A 312 31.98 -23.52 -0.66
C LEU A 312 30.47 -23.23 -0.86
N ALA A 313 29.68 -24.27 -1.16
CA ALA A 313 28.22 -24.12 -1.32
C ALA A 313 27.56 -23.65 -0.02
N MET A 314 27.94 -24.22 1.13
CA MET A 314 27.43 -23.80 2.43
C MET A 314 27.73 -22.31 2.70
N LEU A 315 28.95 -21.86 2.41
CA LEU A 315 29.36 -20.49 2.63
C LEU A 315 28.56 -19.52 1.77
N ILE A 316 28.37 -19.83 0.48
CA ILE A 316 27.60 -19.00 -0.45
C ILE A 316 26.12 -19.00 -0.05
N LEU A 317 25.53 -20.17 0.22
CA LEU A 317 24.12 -20.28 0.59
C LEU A 317 23.83 -19.57 1.91
N THR A 318 24.73 -19.66 2.88
CA THR A 318 24.58 -18.97 4.17
C THR A 318 24.66 -17.45 4.00
N ALA A 319 25.59 -16.96 3.17
CA ALA A 319 25.70 -15.54 2.84
C ALA A 319 24.43 -15.02 2.15
N LEU A 320 23.91 -15.75 1.17
CA LEU A 320 22.65 -15.40 0.49
C LEU A 320 21.46 -15.42 1.46
N LEU A 321 21.42 -16.39 2.38
CA LEU A 321 20.36 -16.48 3.40
C LEU A 321 20.40 -15.30 4.35
N SER A 322 21.60 -14.94 4.85
CA SER A 322 21.80 -13.77 5.72
C SER A 322 21.33 -12.49 5.02
N LEU A 323 21.76 -12.26 3.77
CA LEU A 323 21.34 -11.09 3.00
C LEU A 323 19.83 -11.04 2.81
N LYS A 324 19.21 -12.19 2.52
CA LYS A 324 17.75 -12.29 2.39
C LYS A 324 17.04 -11.99 3.71
N GLN A 325 17.56 -12.50 4.82
CA GLN A 325 17.00 -12.28 6.15
C GLN A 325 17.08 -10.81 6.56
N ASP A 326 18.20 -10.13 6.28
CA ASP A 326 18.38 -8.71 6.56
C ASP A 326 17.37 -7.84 5.77
N LEU A 327 17.15 -8.16 4.50
CA LEU A 327 16.16 -7.46 3.68
C LEU A 327 14.73 -7.69 4.19
N LEU A 328 14.38 -8.91 4.60
CA LEU A 328 13.05 -9.22 5.13
C LEU A 328 12.81 -8.57 6.50
N SER A 329 13.81 -8.57 7.38
CA SER A 329 13.70 -7.94 8.71
C SER A 329 13.55 -6.43 8.61
N SER A 330 14.30 -5.77 7.72
CA SER A 330 14.16 -4.33 7.48
C SER A 330 12.78 -3.95 6.92
N ASP A 331 12.20 -4.79 6.07
CA ASP A 331 10.84 -4.60 5.54
C ASP A 331 9.78 -4.75 6.63
N LEU A 332 9.94 -5.74 7.50
CA LEU A 332 9.03 -5.97 8.61
C LEU A 332 9.05 -4.79 9.59
N ILE A 333 10.24 -4.29 9.93
CA ILE A 333 10.39 -3.13 10.82
C ILE A 333 9.74 -1.88 10.20
N CYS A 334 9.92 -1.64 8.91
CA CYS A 334 9.30 -0.51 8.21
C CYS A 334 7.77 -0.61 8.22
N SER A 335 7.22 -1.78 7.88
CA SER A 335 5.76 -2.02 7.87
C SER A 335 5.13 -1.91 9.26
N LEU A 336 5.83 -2.39 10.31
CA LEU A 336 5.39 -2.24 11.70
C LEU A 336 5.38 -0.77 12.13
N ARG A 337 6.38 0.02 11.72
CA ARG A 337 6.43 1.45 12.01
C ARG A 337 5.28 2.20 11.34
N GLU A 338 4.98 1.92 10.07
CA GLU A 338 3.85 2.51 9.36
C GLU A 338 2.50 2.14 10.01
N ALA A 339 2.33 0.87 10.38
CA ALA A 339 1.13 0.42 11.08
C ALA A 339 0.94 1.09 12.44
N ASN A 340 2.02 1.26 13.22
CA ASN A 340 1.97 1.95 14.51
C ASN A 340 1.61 3.44 14.36
N LEU A 341 2.16 4.13 13.37
CA LEU A 341 1.82 5.53 13.07
C LEU A 341 0.34 5.66 12.66
N ALA A 342 -0.15 4.76 11.81
CA ALA A 342 -1.56 4.72 11.43
C ALA A 342 -2.49 4.46 12.64
N CYS A 343 -2.14 3.53 13.50
CA CYS A 343 -2.88 3.26 14.74
C CYS A 343 -2.91 4.46 15.68
N ALA A 344 -1.80 5.17 15.86
CA ALA A 344 -1.72 6.36 16.68
C ALA A 344 -2.61 7.48 16.13
N SER A 345 -2.59 7.72 14.81
CA SER A 345 -3.44 8.73 14.16
C SER A 345 -4.93 8.39 14.28
N LEU A 346 -5.29 7.11 14.14
CA LEU A 346 -6.67 6.63 14.31
C LEU A 346 -7.16 6.81 15.75
N SER A 347 -6.31 6.51 16.74
CA SER A 347 -6.61 6.72 18.16
C SER A 347 -6.88 8.18 18.48
N ASN A 348 -6.03 9.09 17.99
CA ASN A 348 -6.22 10.54 18.17
C ASN A 348 -7.52 11.04 17.50
N THR A 349 -7.82 10.57 16.29
CA THR A 349 -9.06 10.93 15.59
C THR A 349 -10.28 10.43 16.35
N ARG A 350 -10.23 9.20 16.86
CA ARG A 350 -11.32 8.61 17.67
C ARG A 350 -11.55 9.39 18.96
N GLN A 351 -10.50 9.80 19.66
CA GLN A 351 -10.63 10.63 20.86
C GLN A 351 -11.31 11.97 20.56
N ARG A 352 -10.91 12.64 19.46
CA ARG A 352 -11.55 13.88 19.01
C ARG A 352 -13.02 13.68 18.68
N MET A 353 -13.38 12.59 17.98
CA MET A 353 -14.79 12.27 17.68
C MET A 353 -15.60 12.05 18.95
N LEU A 354 -15.07 11.33 19.94
CA LEU A 354 -15.77 11.10 21.21
C LEU A 354 -15.97 12.41 22.01
N GLN A 355 -15.05 13.36 21.94
CA GLN A 355 -15.23 14.68 22.55
C GLN A 355 -16.33 15.46 21.85
N VAL A 356 -16.36 15.47 20.51
CA VAL A 356 -17.41 16.14 19.73
C VAL A 356 -18.79 15.52 20.02
N GLU A 357 -18.88 14.19 20.06
CA GLU A 357 -20.12 13.46 20.35
C GLU A 357 -20.64 13.78 21.76
N LYS A 358 -19.75 13.82 22.77
CA LYS A 358 -20.11 14.24 24.15
C LYS A 358 -20.64 15.67 24.20
N LEU A 359 -19.99 16.60 23.48
CA LEU A 359 -20.43 17.99 23.42
C LEU A 359 -21.81 18.12 22.73
N ALA A 360 -22.01 17.42 21.61
CA ALA A 360 -23.29 17.43 20.90
C ALA A 360 -24.44 16.84 21.76
N SER A 361 -24.17 15.72 22.45
CA SER A 361 -25.15 15.12 23.38
C SER A 361 -25.48 16.06 24.53
N LEU A 362 -24.48 16.70 25.13
CA LEU A 362 -24.68 17.69 26.19
C LEU A 362 -25.48 18.90 25.68
N GLY A 363 -25.17 19.38 24.46
CA GLY A 363 -25.92 20.45 23.80
C GLY A 363 -27.41 20.13 23.67
N GLN A 364 -27.78 18.92 23.24
CA GLN A 364 -29.19 18.51 23.14
C GLN A 364 -29.92 18.51 24.48
N VAL A 365 -29.27 18.05 25.55
CA VAL A 365 -29.86 18.07 26.90
C VAL A 365 -30.04 19.51 27.37
N VAL A 366 -29.03 20.35 27.21
CA VAL A 366 -29.10 21.77 27.57
C VAL A 366 -30.19 22.50 26.81
N ALA A 367 -30.36 22.25 25.51
CA ALA A 367 -31.44 22.84 24.70
C ALA A 367 -32.82 22.44 25.19
N ARG A 368 -33.05 21.18 25.56
CA ARG A 368 -34.35 20.71 26.11
C ARG A 368 -34.68 21.39 27.43
N VAL A 369 -33.73 21.44 28.35
CA VAL A 369 -33.92 22.07 29.67
C VAL A 369 -34.16 23.58 29.49
N ALA A 370 -33.36 24.28 28.70
CA ALA A 370 -33.49 25.70 28.43
C ALA A 370 -34.86 26.03 27.82
N ASN A 371 -35.38 25.23 26.89
CA ASN A 371 -36.71 25.43 26.31
C ASN A 371 -37.86 25.25 27.33
N ILE A 372 -37.73 24.31 28.25
CA ILE A 372 -38.74 24.11 29.31
C ILE A 372 -38.75 25.31 30.25
N VAL A 373 -37.57 25.74 30.70
CA VAL A 373 -37.45 26.88 31.62
C VAL A 373 -37.86 28.19 30.92
N LYS A 374 -37.54 28.36 29.64
CA LYS A 374 -37.94 29.54 28.85
C LYS A 374 -39.47 29.72 28.81
N LYS A 375 -40.20 28.62 28.63
CA LYS A 375 -41.69 28.66 28.69
C LYS A 375 -42.21 29.12 30.05
N ALA A 376 -41.59 28.64 31.13
CA ALA A 376 -41.97 29.08 32.49
C ALA A 376 -41.65 30.57 32.75
N VAL A 377 -40.47 31.03 32.31
CA VAL A 377 -40.06 32.43 32.41
C VAL A 377 -40.97 33.33 31.59
N ALA A 378 -41.34 32.96 30.38
CA ALA A 378 -42.29 33.70 29.53
C ALA A 378 -43.69 33.82 30.19
N ALA A 379 -44.19 32.74 30.80
CA ALA A 379 -45.44 32.77 31.56
C ALA A 379 -45.34 33.73 32.76
N THR A 380 -44.23 33.70 33.49
CA THR A 380 -43.97 34.60 34.62
C THR A 380 -43.91 36.08 34.17
N LEU A 381 -43.23 36.38 33.06
CA LEU A 381 -43.18 37.72 32.47
C LEU A 381 -44.57 38.23 32.08
N ASN A 382 -45.37 37.40 31.39
CA ASN A 382 -46.72 37.76 31.00
C ASN A 382 -47.62 38.06 32.22
N SER A 383 -47.57 37.22 33.24
CA SER A 383 -48.33 37.44 34.49
C SER A 383 -47.88 38.68 35.23
N SER A 384 -46.56 38.92 35.30
CA SER A 384 -45.99 40.09 35.98
C SER A 384 -46.27 41.40 35.24
N THR A 385 -46.27 41.42 33.91
CA THR A 385 -46.62 42.61 33.12
C THR A 385 -48.09 42.98 33.26
N THR A 386 -48.98 42.00 33.41
CA THR A 386 -50.40 42.23 33.72
C THR A 386 -50.57 42.87 35.10
N LEU A 387 -49.86 42.34 36.10
CA LEU A 387 -49.87 42.89 37.46
C LEU A 387 -49.30 44.30 37.55
N ILE A 388 -48.29 44.68 36.79
CA ILE A 388 -47.75 46.05 36.71
C ILE A 388 -48.80 47.01 36.15
N ARG A 389 -49.59 46.55 35.15
CA ARG A 389 -50.63 47.38 34.52
C ARG A 389 -51.75 47.73 35.51
N ASP A 390 -52.08 46.79 36.40
CA ASP A 390 -53.18 46.93 37.37
C ASP A 390 -52.75 47.55 38.69
N ALA A 391 -51.43 47.68 38.97
CA ALA A 391 -50.90 48.25 40.21
C ALA A 391 -50.78 49.76 40.15
N ALA A 392 -51.26 50.46 41.20
CA ALA A 392 -51.21 51.91 41.33
C ALA A 392 -49.71 52.41 41.31
N VAL A 393 -49.46 53.55 40.62
CA VAL A 393 -48.17 54.17 40.52
C VAL A 393 -47.67 54.55 41.92
N GLY A 394 -46.47 54.10 42.33
CA GLY A 394 -45.88 54.38 43.63
C GLY A 394 -46.22 53.39 44.75
N SER A 395 -46.97 52.29 44.45
CA SER A 395 -47.28 51.29 45.48
C SER A 395 -46.05 50.35 45.71
N PRO A 396 -45.85 49.86 46.97
CA PRO A 396 -44.79 48.88 47.27
C PRO A 396 -44.85 47.63 46.41
N THR A 397 -46.06 47.20 46.05
CA THR A 397 -46.35 46.05 45.20
C THR A 397 -45.79 46.22 43.78
N ARG A 398 -45.88 47.41 43.19
CA ARG A 398 -45.34 47.73 41.88
C ARG A 398 -43.82 47.58 41.85
N GLY A 399 -43.13 48.05 42.88
CA GLY A 399 -41.64 47.92 42.98
C GLY A 399 -41.18 46.49 43.15
N MET A 400 -42.01 45.63 43.80
CA MET A 400 -41.74 44.18 43.88
C MET A 400 -41.92 43.49 42.52
N VAL A 401 -42.97 43.81 41.78
CA VAL A 401 -43.24 43.22 40.45
C VAL A 401 -42.23 43.71 39.43
N GLU A 402 -41.79 44.96 39.46
CA GLU A 402 -40.70 45.47 38.60
C GLU A 402 -39.38 44.73 38.83
N LYS A 403 -39.06 44.40 40.09
CA LYS A 403 -37.91 43.55 40.41
C LYS A 403 -38.06 42.12 39.83
N LEU A 404 -39.27 41.52 39.93
CA LEU A 404 -39.58 40.20 39.36
C LEU A 404 -39.43 40.21 37.83
N VAL A 405 -39.92 41.24 37.14
CA VAL A 405 -39.78 41.40 35.70
C VAL A 405 -38.29 41.53 35.30
N SER A 406 -37.53 42.34 36.06
CA SER A 406 -36.08 42.47 35.81
C SER A 406 -35.32 41.16 35.96
N GLN A 407 -35.66 40.36 37.00
CA GLN A 407 -35.06 39.03 37.19
C GLN A 407 -35.50 38.03 36.11
N ALA A 408 -36.74 38.06 35.66
CA ALA A 408 -37.25 37.21 34.61
C ALA A 408 -36.56 37.53 33.25
N HIS A 409 -36.39 38.82 32.92
CA HIS A 409 -35.61 39.20 31.73
C HIS A 409 -34.14 38.74 31.78
N ARG A 410 -33.53 38.85 32.99
CA ARG A 410 -32.18 38.33 33.17
C ARG A 410 -32.06 36.85 32.97
N THR A 411 -33.07 36.07 33.46
CA THR A 411 -33.14 34.64 33.28
C THR A 411 -33.37 34.28 31.81
N ASP A 412 -34.21 35.01 31.08
CA ASP A 412 -34.43 34.80 29.64
C ASP A 412 -33.17 35.04 28.82
N ALA A 413 -32.38 36.07 29.16
CA ALA A 413 -31.09 36.31 28.50
C ALA A 413 -30.10 35.16 28.73
N LEU A 414 -30.03 34.62 29.95
CA LEU A 414 -29.21 33.45 30.28
C LEU A 414 -29.64 32.20 29.49
N LEU A 415 -30.96 31.95 29.37
CA LEU A 415 -31.48 30.84 28.61
C LEU A 415 -31.21 30.97 27.10
N ASN A 416 -31.29 32.16 26.56
CA ASN A 416 -30.95 32.43 25.17
C ASN A 416 -29.46 32.14 24.89
N ASN A 417 -28.57 32.48 25.82
CA ASN A 417 -27.15 32.13 25.73
C ASN A 417 -26.94 30.60 25.79
N MET A 418 -27.69 29.87 26.63
CA MET A 418 -27.63 28.40 26.67
C MET A 418 -28.16 27.77 25.39
N LEU A 419 -29.22 28.29 24.80
CA LEU A 419 -29.80 27.80 23.54
C LEU A 419 -28.85 28.07 22.36
N SER A 420 -28.15 29.20 22.34
CA SER A 420 -27.18 29.51 21.28
C SER A 420 -25.98 28.57 21.30
N PHE A 421 -25.59 28.06 22.48
CA PHE A 421 -24.57 27.01 22.61
C PHE A 421 -25.06 25.64 22.10
N ALA A 422 -26.33 25.34 22.28
CA ALA A 422 -26.90 24.03 22.02
C ALA A 422 -27.45 23.83 20.60
N CYS A 423 -27.76 24.90 19.86
CA CYS A 423 -28.37 24.84 18.53
C CYS A 423 -27.31 25.11 17.45
N GLU A 424 -26.93 24.06 16.70
CA GLU A 424 -26.20 24.19 15.44
C GLU A 424 -27.13 24.69 14.33
N SER A 425 -27.08 25.98 14.01
CA SER A 425 -27.69 26.48 12.77
C SER A 425 -26.66 26.39 11.64
N PRO A 426 -27.09 26.08 10.39
CA PRO A 426 -26.18 26.11 9.24
C PRO A 426 -25.47 27.47 9.15
N LEU A 427 -24.16 27.47 8.87
CA LEU A 427 -23.36 28.67 8.71
C LEU A 427 -23.69 29.36 7.38
N GLU A 428 -23.97 30.66 7.41
CA GLU A 428 -24.10 31.50 6.22
C GLU A 428 -22.76 32.15 5.88
N ILE A 429 -21.89 31.39 5.21
CA ILE A 429 -20.53 31.85 4.88
C ILE A 429 -20.59 32.91 3.76
N THR A 430 -20.09 34.10 4.08
CA THR A 430 -19.97 35.23 3.15
C THR A 430 -18.54 35.82 3.24
N SER A 431 -18.19 36.72 2.30
CA SER A 431 -16.96 37.48 2.40
C SER A 431 -17.12 38.61 3.43
N VAL A 432 -16.39 38.57 4.53
CA VAL A 432 -16.54 39.47 5.66
C VAL A 432 -15.28 40.31 5.84
N ASP A 433 -15.44 41.63 5.92
CA ASP A 433 -14.40 42.58 6.38
C ASP A 433 -14.41 42.60 7.91
N LEU A 434 -13.39 41.99 8.54
CA LEU A 434 -13.29 41.93 10.00
C LEU A 434 -13.10 43.29 10.67
N ARG A 435 -12.55 44.27 9.95
CA ARG A 435 -12.38 45.64 10.48
C ARG A 435 -13.75 46.34 10.64
N GLN A 436 -14.62 46.22 9.63
CA GLN A 436 -15.98 46.77 9.70
C GLN A 436 -16.78 46.04 10.79
N LEU A 437 -16.65 44.70 10.85
CA LEU A 437 -17.35 43.89 11.83
C LEU A 437 -16.92 44.23 13.27
N LEU A 438 -15.62 44.44 13.48
CA LEU A 438 -15.08 44.88 14.78
C LEU A 438 -15.59 46.27 15.17
N SER A 439 -15.64 47.21 14.21
CA SER A 439 -16.19 48.55 14.46
C SER A 439 -17.66 48.48 14.88
N ALA A 440 -18.44 47.61 14.25
CA ALA A 440 -19.83 47.37 14.63
C ALA A 440 -19.95 46.75 16.05
N ALA A 441 -19.09 45.79 16.40
CA ALA A 441 -19.05 45.19 17.73
C ALA A 441 -18.73 46.23 18.84
N VAL A 442 -17.74 47.06 18.58
CA VAL A 442 -17.37 48.15 19.50
C VAL A 442 -18.52 49.16 19.67
N GLY A 443 -19.22 49.54 18.60
CA GLY A 443 -20.39 50.39 18.64
C GLY A 443 -21.54 49.82 19.49
N LEU A 444 -21.79 48.51 19.35
CA LEU A 444 -22.84 47.82 20.10
C LEU A 444 -22.53 47.66 21.59
N THR A 445 -21.29 47.43 21.96
CA THR A 445 -20.85 47.30 23.36
C THR A 445 -20.77 48.65 24.10
N ARG A 446 -20.84 49.79 23.39
CA ARG A 446 -20.68 51.15 23.94
C ARG A 446 -19.41 51.32 24.77
N VAL A 447 -18.38 50.52 24.56
CA VAL A 447 -17.08 50.58 25.29
C VAL A 447 -16.43 51.93 25.14
N GLY A 448 -16.54 52.56 23.97
CA GLY A 448 -15.98 53.90 23.73
C GLY A 448 -16.63 55.04 24.54
N GLN A 449 -17.80 54.79 25.19
CA GLN A 449 -18.48 55.73 26.06
C GLN A 449 -18.19 55.47 27.55
N ASN A 450 -17.46 54.40 27.86
CA ASN A 450 -17.13 54.00 29.24
C ASN A 450 -15.87 54.76 29.73
N PRO A 451 -15.96 55.70 30.69
CA PRO A 451 -14.82 56.50 31.13
C PRO A 451 -13.73 55.69 31.84
N ARG A 452 -14.02 54.44 32.23
CA ARG A 452 -13.08 53.55 32.94
C ARG A 452 -12.25 52.68 32.02
N VAL A 453 -12.62 52.57 30.73
CA VAL A 453 -11.97 51.67 29.75
C VAL A 453 -11.41 52.51 28.61
N GLN A 454 -10.09 52.54 28.47
CA GLN A 454 -9.42 53.12 27.31
C GLN A 454 -9.39 52.09 26.19
N LEU A 455 -10.15 52.31 25.10
CA LEU A 455 -10.16 51.45 23.94
C LEU A 455 -9.16 51.94 22.90
N GLU A 456 -8.30 51.05 22.42
CA GLU A 456 -7.39 51.27 21.30
C GLU A 456 -7.54 50.17 20.24
N ILE A 457 -7.73 50.53 18.96
CA ILE A 457 -7.80 49.59 17.84
C ILE A 457 -6.62 49.83 16.92
N LYS A 458 -5.80 48.78 16.69
CA LYS A 458 -4.62 48.78 15.82
C LYS A 458 -4.85 47.89 14.62
N SER A 459 -4.35 48.28 13.46
CA SER A 459 -4.34 47.43 12.27
C SER A 459 -2.95 47.44 11.67
N GLU A 460 -2.34 46.30 11.57
CA GLU A 460 -0.99 46.10 11.02
C GLU A 460 -1.10 45.58 9.58
N GLY A 461 -0.93 46.51 8.63
CA GLY A 461 -1.01 46.20 7.19
C GLY A 461 -2.43 46.15 6.62
N GLU A 462 -2.53 45.63 5.39
CA GLU A 462 -3.81 45.36 4.74
C GLU A 462 -4.41 44.04 5.25
N ILE A 463 -5.65 44.10 5.73
CA ILE A 463 -6.37 42.93 6.25
C ILE A 463 -7.31 42.44 5.16
N PRO A 464 -7.09 41.21 4.62
CA PRO A 464 -7.98 40.61 3.63
C PRO A 464 -9.32 40.26 4.26
N SER A 465 -10.36 40.19 3.44
CA SER A 465 -11.65 39.63 3.84
C SER A 465 -11.51 38.16 4.20
N VAL A 466 -12.34 37.68 5.09
CA VAL A 466 -12.39 36.26 5.48
C VAL A 466 -13.71 35.63 5.05
N ALA A 467 -13.71 34.33 4.75
CA ALA A 467 -14.91 33.57 4.47
C ALA A 467 -15.56 33.16 5.80
N ALA A 468 -16.60 33.88 6.23
CA ALA A 468 -17.19 33.68 7.56
C ALA A 468 -18.67 34.04 7.59
N ASP A 469 -19.37 33.53 8.61
CA ASP A 469 -20.70 34.00 8.99
C ASP A 469 -20.55 35.25 9.86
N SER A 470 -20.93 36.41 9.29
CA SER A 470 -20.77 37.72 9.95
C SER A 470 -21.49 37.80 11.30
N SER A 471 -22.66 37.17 11.43
CA SER A 471 -23.46 37.20 12.65
C SER A 471 -22.80 36.40 13.79
N ARG A 472 -22.21 35.24 13.44
CA ARG A 472 -21.51 34.40 14.38
C ARG A 472 -20.18 35.01 14.84
N ILE A 473 -19.40 35.54 13.91
CA ILE A 473 -18.14 36.21 14.27
C ILE A 473 -18.41 37.49 15.09
N LEU A 474 -19.47 38.24 14.75
CA LEU A 474 -19.91 39.39 15.57
C LEU A 474 -20.19 38.95 17.01
N GLN A 475 -20.90 37.82 17.19
CA GLN A 475 -21.18 37.25 18.53
C GLN A 475 -19.88 36.95 19.30
N VAL A 476 -18.86 36.40 18.63
CA VAL A 476 -17.55 36.16 19.24
C VAL A 476 -16.89 37.43 19.68
N PHE A 477 -16.87 38.47 18.85
CA PHE A 477 -16.29 39.76 19.19
C PHE A 477 -16.99 40.43 20.37
N LEU A 478 -18.34 40.45 20.36
CA LEU A 478 -19.14 40.99 21.46
C LEU A 478 -18.83 40.29 22.79
N GLN A 479 -18.70 38.95 22.76
CA GLN A 479 -18.42 38.19 23.96
C GLN A 479 -17.01 38.44 24.53
N ILE A 480 -15.98 38.53 23.67
CA ILE A 480 -14.61 38.74 24.12
C ILE A 480 -14.44 40.19 24.58
N ILE A 481 -14.97 41.18 23.84
CA ILE A 481 -14.96 42.58 24.25
C ILE A 481 -15.66 42.77 25.60
N GLY A 482 -16.85 42.13 25.75
CA GLY A 482 -17.60 42.19 27.02
C GLY A 482 -16.80 41.63 28.20
N ASN A 483 -16.16 40.49 28.01
CA ASN A 483 -15.30 39.91 29.06
C ASN A 483 -14.11 40.81 29.42
N GLY A 484 -13.46 41.42 28.42
CA GLY A 484 -12.36 42.34 28.63
C GLY A 484 -12.78 43.60 29.39
N VAL A 485 -13.96 44.16 29.06
CA VAL A 485 -14.54 45.30 29.77
C VAL A 485 -14.82 44.95 31.22
N ASP A 486 -15.52 43.85 31.48
CA ASP A 486 -15.82 43.38 32.83
C ASP A 486 -14.53 43.22 33.67
N ALA A 487 -13.48 42.63 33.09
CA ALA A 487 -12.20 42.42 33.77
C ALA A 487 -11.47 43.74 34.10
N VAL A 488 -11.57 44.75 33.22
CA VAL A 488 -11.02 46.09 33.48
C VAL A 488 -11.82 46.85 34.54
N GLU A 489 -13.17 46.78 34.51
CA GLU A 489 -14.05 47.40 35.49
C GLU A 489 -13.87 46.84 36.90
N GLU A 490 -13.69 45.49 37.00
CA GLU A 490 -13.41 44.87 38.31
C GLU A 490 -12.11 45.39 38.95
N LYS A 491 -11.14 45.76 38.13
CA LYS A 491 -9.87 46.37 38.60
C LYS A 491 -9.98 47.87 38.87
N GLY A 492 -11.07 48.50 38.41
CA GLY A 492 -11.36 49.93 38.58
C GLY A 492 -11.26 50.74 37.28
N SER A 493 -10.13 50.70 36.59
CA SER A 493 -9.92 51.31 35.26
C SER A 493 -8.73 50.69 34.55
N GLY A 494 -8.71 50.81 33.22
CA GLY A 494 -7.62 50.23 32.43
C GLY A 494 -7.81 50.37 30.91
N SER A 495 -7.14 49.53 30.14
CA SER A 495 -7.16 49.58 28.69
C SER A 495 -7.61 48.23 28.09
N LEU A 496 -8.28 48.31 26.94
CA LEU A 496 -8.56 47.20 26.04
C LEU A 496 -7.96 47.55 24.67
N VAL A 497 -6.93 46.81 24.25
CA VAL A 497 -6.26 46.99 22.96
C VAL A 497 -6.66 45.87 22.04
N ILE A 498 -7.13 46.20 20.83
CA ILE A 498 -7.53 45.22 19.84
C ILE A 498 -6.62 45.39 18.62
N THR A 499 -5.89 44.33 18.23
CA THR A 499 -4.94 44.37 17.13
C THR A 499 -5.33 43.37 16.03
N LEU A 500 -5.44 43.86 14.80
CA LEU A 500 -5.63 43.02 13.62
C LEU A 500 -4.31 42.94 12.85
N ARG A 501 -3.91 41.72 12.49
CA ARG A 501 -2.72 41.48 11.67
C ARG A 501 -2.89 40.21 10.79
N VAL A 502 -2.00 40.06 9.81
CA VAL A 502 -1.94 38.87 8.97
C VAL A 502 -0.69 38.07 9.34
N VAL A 503 -0.87 36.82 9.74
CA VAL A 503 0.21 35.88 10.09
C VAL A 503 0.00 34.58 9.36
N ASN A 504 0.98 34.11 8.60
CA ASN A 504 0.92 32.82 7.88
C ASN A 504 -0.36 32.62 7.03
N GLN A 505 -0.80 33.66 6.30
CA GLN A 505 -2.03 33.65 5.49
C GLN A 505 -3.33 33.53 6.30
N GLN A 506 -3.29 33.73 7.60
CA GLN A 506 -4.45 33.83 8.47
C GLN A 506 -4.61 35.25 8.97
N VAL A 507 -5.84 35.68 9.16
CA VAL A 507 -6.12 36.97 9.82
C VAL A 507 -6.26 36.72 11.31
N GLU A 508 -5.37 37.32 12.08
CA GLU A 508 -5.39 37.28 13.54
C GLU A 508 -6.03 38.53 14.11
N VAL A 509 -6.93 38.35 15.09
CA VAL A 509 -7.49 39.43 15.91
C VAL A 509 -7.12 39.16 17.37
N GLU A 510 -6.29 40.02 17.93
CA GLU A 510 -5.82 39.93 19.30
C GLU A 510 -6.56 40.96 20.17
N PHE A 511 -7.14 40.52 21.29
CA PHE A 511 -7.82 41.34 22.31
C PHE A 511 -7.00 41.29 23.60
N ALA A 512 -6.38 42.37 23.98
CA ALA A 512 -5.54 42.48 25.16
C ALA A 512 -6.15 43.46 26.19
N ASP A 513 -6.64 42.94 27.30
CA ASP A 513 -7.12 43.73 28.42
C ASP A 513 -6.00 43.97 29.46
N SER A 514 -6.24 44.91 30.35
CA SER A 514 -5.38 45.21 31.51
C SER A 514 -6.03 44.78 32.84
N GLY A 515 -6.96 43.83 32.81
CA GLY A 515 -7.69 43.33 33.97
C GLY A 515 -6.85 42.47 34.91
N GLY A 516 -7.51 41.57 35.64
CA GLY A 516 -6.88 40.73 36.67
C GLY A 516 -6.07 39.53 36.12
N GLY A 517 -6.15 39.23 34.81
CA GLY A 517 -5.52 38.04 34.18
C GLY A 517 -6.38 36.79 34.27
N LEU A 518 -5.77 35.64 33.92
CA LEU A 518 -6.43 34.34 33.87
C LEU A 518 -6.01 33.48 35.07
N LEU A 519 -6.96 32.90 35.79
CA LEU A 519 -6.68 32.00 36.91
C LEU A 519 -6.22 30.62 36.44
N GLU A 520 -6.90 30.04 35.46
CA GLU A 520 -6.65 28.72 34.90
C GLU A 520 -6.78 28.79 33.37
N PRO A 521 -5.73 29.21 32.64
CA PRO A 521 -5.80 29.41 31.19
C PRO A 521 -6.23 28.20 30.39
N GLU A 522 -5.94 27.00 30.86
CA GLU A 522 -6.26 25.74 30.24
C GLU A 522 -7.76 25.37 30.28
N HIS A 523 -8.52 25.94 31.25
CA HIS A 523 -9.94 25.68 31.48
C HIS A 523 -10.89 26.79 31.02
N VAL A 524 -10.39 27.92 30.52
CA VAL A 524 -11.24 29.09 30.18
C VAL A 524 -12.24 28.81 29.06
N PHE A 525 -11.96 27.84 28.20
CA PHE A 525 -12.84 27.40 27.11
C PHE A 525 -13.73 26.20 27.48
N ASP A 526 -13.59 25.68 28.70
CA ASP A 526 -14.45 24.57 29.16
C ASP A 526 -15.88 25.09 29.41
N PRO A 527 -16.91 24.32 28.98
CA PRO A 527 -18.29 24.67 29.26
C PRO A 527 -18.53 24.79 30.78
N PHE A 528 -19.27 25.83 31.19
CA PHE A 528 -19.60 26.15 32.58
C PHE A 528 -18.46 26.64 33.46
N TYR A 529 -17.24 26.78 32.93
CA TYR A 529 -16.16 27.42 33.66
C TYR A 529 -16.37 28.94 33.74
N THR A 530 -16.38 29.48 34.97
CA THR A 530 -16.52 30.91 35.22
C THR A 530 -15.86 31.30 36.54
N THR A 531 -15.14 32.42 36.54
CA THR A 531 -14.58 33.04 37.72
C THR A 531 -15.51 34.11 38.31
N LYS A 532 -16.60 34.45 37.59
CA LYS A 532 -17.58 35.45 38.04
C LYS A 532 -18.51 34.82 39.10
N GLY A 533 -18.86 35.59 40.12
CA GLY A 533 -19.74 35.14 41.24
C GLY A 533 -21.09 34.58 40.77
N VAL A 534 -21.74 33.76 41.62
CA VAL A 534 -22.98 33.08 41.34
C VAL A 534 -24.06 34.02 40.79
N GLY A 535 -24.55 33.67 39.58
CA GLY A 535 -25.59 34.47 38.88
C GLY A 535 -25.08 35.61 38.01
N LYS A 536 -23.75 35.85 37.91
CA LYS A 536 -23.18 36.88 37.04
C LYS A 536 -22.66 36.30 35.68
N GLY A 537 -22.53 35.01 35.58
CA GLY A 537 -22.13 34.32 34.35
C GLY A 537 -22.45 32.82 34.39
N VAL A 538 -22.78 32.22 33.26
CA VAL A 538 -23.10 30.77 33.14
C VAL A 538 -21.85 29.98 32.74
N GLY A 539 -20.75 30.64 32.36
CA GLY A 539 -19.53 29.99 31.90
C GLY A 539 -19.63 29.36 30.48
N LEU A 540 -20.60 29.80 29.66
CA LEU A 540 -20.80 29.27 28.29
C LEU A 540 -20.25 30.23 27.22
N GLY A 541 -19.89 31.45 27.54
CA GLY A 541 -19.54 32.47 26.56
C GLY A 541 -18.27 32.12 25.78
N LEU A 542 -17.18 31.76 26.46
CA LEU A 542 -15.91 31.41 25.81
C LEU A 542 -15.93 30.05 25.14
N SER A 543 -16.64 29.09 25.68
CA SER A 543 -16.84 27.79 25.02
C SER A 543 -17.66 27.92 23.72
N THR A 544 -18.65 28.82 23.67
CA THR A 544 -19.38 29.18 22.45
C THR A 544 -18.43 29.87 21.45
N CYS A 545 -17.58 30.80 21.88
CA CYS A 545 -16.58 31.42 21.00
C CYS A 545 -15.63 30.37 20.39
N TYR A 546 -15.17 29.42 21.19
CA TYR A 546 -14.34 28.32 20.72
C TYR A 546 -15.05 27.49 19.64
N GLY A 547 -16.30 27.10 19.87
CA GLY A 547 -17.11 26.36 18.90
C GLY A 547 -17.30 27.11 17.58
N ILE A 548 -17.68 28.39 17.65
CA ILE A 548 -17.89 29.24 16.47
C ILE A 548 -16.59 29.38 15.66
N VAL A 549 -15.48 29.72 16.28
CA VAL A 549 -14.19 29.90 15.59
C VAL A 549 -13.73 28.61 14.94
N ARG A 550 -13.88 27.47 15.61
CA ARG A 550 -13.56 26.13 15.05
C ARG A 550 -14.43 25.75 13.87
N GLN A 551 -15.73 26.07 13.88
CA GLN A 551 -16.63 25.85 12.76
C GLN A 551 -16.22 26.65 11.50
N HIS A 552 -15.54 27.79 11.69
CA HIS A 552 -14.97 28.61 10.60
C HIS A 552 -13.57 28.16 10.15
N GLY A 553 -13.07 27.02 10.65
CA GLY A 553 -11.72 26.53 10.35
C GLY A 553 -10.59 27.35 10.98
N GLY A 554 -10.94 28.18 11.96
CA GLY A 554 -10.02 29.01 12.72
C GLY A 554 -9.52 28.38 14.02
N ASP A 555 -8.78 29.16 14.79
CA ASP A 555 -8.31 28.81 16.13
C ASP A 555 -8.51 29.98 17.09
N ILE A 556 -8.74 29.68 18.39
CA ILE A 556 -8.82 30.64 19.45
C ILE A 556 -7.93 30.21 20.61
N SER A 557 -7.11 31.11 21.12
CA SER A 557 -6.22 30.85 22.22
C SER A 557 -6.24 32.01 23.23
N CYS A 558 -5.76 31.76 24.43
CA CYS A 558 -5.60 32.80 25.47
C CYS A 558 -4.25 32.63 26.16
N ARG A 559 -3.77 33.74 26.72
CA ARG A 559 -2.56 33.82 27.54
C ARG A 559 -2.63 34.99 28.49
N ASP A 560 -1.87 34.95 29.56
CA ASP A 560 -1.69 36.13 30.41
C ASP A 560 -0.88 37.21 29.68
N ARG A 561 -1.25 38.46 29.95
CA ARG A 561 -0.55 39.63 29.43
C ARG A 561 0.64 39.99 30.34
N VAL A 562 1.80 40.22 29.73
CA VAL A 562 2.96 40.72 30.46
C VAL A 562 2.61 42.10 31.04
N GLY A 563 2.64 42.23 32.35
CA GLY A 563 2.24 43.46 33.09
C GLY A 563 0.81 43.42 33.64
N GLY A 564 0.10 42.30 33.53
CA GLY A 564 -1.26 42.05 34.04
C GLY A 564 -2.36 42.20 33.01
N GLY A 565 -3.39 41.37 33.15
CA GLY A 565 -4.49 41.22 32.21
C GLY A 565 -4.42 39.96 31.37
N ALA A 566 -5.36 39.77 30.45
CA ALA A 566 -5.43 38.65 29.56
C ALA A 566 -5.32 39.07 28.08
N VAL A 567 -4.87 38.12 27.26
CA VAL A 567 -4.80 38.26 25.81
C VAL A 567 -5.56 37.09 25.19
N PHE A 568 -6.60 37.38 24.41
CA PHE A 568 -7.30 36.41 23.59
C PHE A 568 -6.93 36.64 22.13
N THR A 569 -6.56 35.57 21.41
CA THR A 569 -6.18 35.63 20.00
C THR A 569 -7.10 34.73 19.21
N ILE A 570 -7.75 35.28 18.18
CA ILE A 570 -8.56 34.53 17.19
C ILE A 570 -7.78 34.52 15.88
N SER A 571 -7.63 33.39 15.26
CA SER A 571 -7.10 33.24 13.90
C SER A 571 -8.15 32.68 12.97
N LEU A 572 -8.38 33.32 11.82
CA LEU A 572 -9.32 32.87 10.78
C LEU A 572 -8.59 32.75 9.45
N PRO A 573 -8.90 31.72 8.62
CA PRO A 573 -8.29 31.58 7.31
C PRO A 573 -8.70 32.74 6.40
N GLY A 574 -7.73 33.40 5.75
CA GLY A 574 -7.98 34.44 4.76
C GLY A 574 -8.77 33.87 3.58
N ALA A 575 -9.68 34.66 3.00
CA ALA A 575 -10.39 34.27 1.81
C ALA A 575 -9.38 34.07 0.66
N ARG A 576 -9.30 32.84 0.10
CA ARG A 576 -8.59 32.61 -1.17
C ARG A 576 -9.43 33.23 -2.28
N GLU A 577 -8.90 34.17 -3.07
CA GLU A 577 -9.49 34.59 -4.33
C GLU A 577 -9.70 33.34 -5.18
N GLY A 578 -10.97 32.98 -5.42
CA GLY A 578 -11.35 31.85 -6.27
C GLY A 578 -12.13 30.69 -5.64
N ALA A 579 -12.46 30.72 -4.36
CA ALA A 579 -13.28 29.66 -3.77
C ALA A 579 -14.79 29.90 -3.97
N SER A 580 -15.28 29.67 -5.18
CA SER A 580 -16.68 29.36 -5.43
C SER A 580 -17.00 28.00 -4.81
N ARG A 581 -17.96 27.96 -3.90
CA ARG A 581 -18.73 26.82 -3.41
C ARG A 581 -17.95 25.51 -3.22
N ILE A 582 -17.35 25.31 -2.08
CA ILE A 582 -17.05 23.95 -1.59
C ILE A 582 -18.38 23.34 -1.18
N SER A 583 -18.97 22.55 -2.08
CA SER A 583 -20.05 21.64 -1.74
C SER A 583 -19.47 20.55 -0.84
N LEU A 584 -19.92 20.50 0.40
CA LEU A 584 -19.74 19.35 1.30
C LEU A 584 -20.29 18.08 0.61
N PRO A 585 -19.60 16.93 0.70
CA PRO A 585 -20.13 15.70 0.16
C PRO A 585 -21.44 15.36 0.87
N ASN A 586 -22.53 15.26 0.09
CA ASN A 586 -23.81 14.74 0.51
C ASN A 586 -23.60 13.33 1.08
N LEU A 587 -23.71 13.19 2.39
CA LEU A 587 -24.01 11.92 3.03
C LEU A 587 -25.48 11.61 2.74
N ALA A 588 -25.74 10.85 1.68
CA ALA A 588 -27.04 10.27 1.42
C ALA A 588 -27.42 9.36 2.60
N PRO A 589 -28.69 9.37 3.07
CA PRO A 589 -29.14 8.44 4.08
C PRO A 589 -29.10 7.03 3.49
N ALA A 590 -28.58 6.08 4.28
CA ALA A 590 -28.65 4.66 4.00
C ALA A 590 -30.12 4.27 3.95
N GLU A 591 -30.60 3.83 2.79
CA GLU A 591 -31.89 3.16 2.66
C GLU A 591 -31.84 1.80 3.41
N GLU A 592 -32.71 1.65 4.36
CA GLU A 592 -33.08 0.36 4.97
C GLU A 592 -33.73 -0.53 3.90
N SER A 593 -33.11 -1.70 3.66
CA SER A 593 -33.85 -2.91 3.22
C SER A 593 -33.03 -4.17 3.54
#